data_c19385dc605cce81e2b2754326ba6b52
#
_entry.id   c19385dc605cce81e2b2754326ba6b52
#
_cell.length_a   1.000
_cell.length_b   1.000
_cell.length_c   1.000
_cell.angle_alpha   90.00
_cell.angle_beta   90.00
_cell.angle_gamma   90.00
#
_symmetry.space_group_name_H-M   'P 1'
#
loop_
_entity.id
_entity.type
_entity.pdbx_description
1 polymer ?
#
loop_
_entity_poly.entity_id
_entity_poly.type
_entity_poly.pdbx_seq_one_letter_code
_entity_poly.pdbx_strand_id
1 'polypeptide(L)'
;VFAGITPGGFSGTYPIFTVSGEFTAQDLVQTRFESVTALRDDGSGMRVPVKMKVSLIEARNDATPPESFTPIVSHDPNIFDGKYFLVFATQDKESGIAQYKVREGSWGWFRDAESPYLLKHQKLNQDVYVKAVDNAGNERIAVVSARVHSAWWERYGLFAILIVLVLITFAYKKQWLRFIK
;
A
#
# COMPACT_ATOMS: atom_id res chain seq x y z
N VAL A 1 -9.58 -18.91 16.92
CA VAL A 1 -8.51 -18.84 17.93
C VAL A 1 -7.61 -17.67 17.60
N PHE A 2 -7.38 -16.78 18.54
CA PHE A 2 -6.44 -15.68 18.43
C PHE A 2 -5.20 -15.99 19.26
N ALA A 3 -4.02 -15.84 18.68
CA ALA A 3 -2.74 -15.92 19.37
C ALA A 3 -1.85 -14.75 18.93
N GLY A 4 -1.21 -14.08 19.87
CA GLY A 4 -0.34 -12.96 19.61
C GLY A 4 0.82 -12.92 20.61
N ILE A 5 1.94 -12.35 20.15
CA ILE A 5 3.13 -12.11 20.98
C ILE A 5 3.40 -10.61 20.94
N THR A 6 3.54 -10.01 22.12
CA THR A 6 3.96 -8.62 22.25
C THR A 6 5.39 -8.59 22.77
N PRO A 7 6.38 -8.28 21.93
CA PRO A 7 7.76 -8.15 22.39
C PRO A 7 7.88 -7.08 23.48
N GLY A 8 8.58 -7.42 24.58
CA GLY A 8 8.72 -6.54 25.76
C GLY A 8 7.52 -6.56 26.70
N GLY A 9 6.51 -7.39 26.41
CA GLY A 9 5.31 -7.52 27.25
C GLY A 9 4.44 -6.27 27.29
N PHE A 10 3.42 -6.29 28.13
CA PHE A 10 2.61 -5.12 28.45
C PHE A 10 2.11 -5.18 29.89
N SER A 11 1.85 -4.03 30.48
CA SER A 11 1.19 -3.90 31.77
C SER A 11 0.05 -2.89 31.70
N GLY A 12 -1.06 -3.16 32.37
CA GLY A 12 -2.24 -2.32 32.34
C GLY A 12 -3.37 -2.85 31.46
N THR A 13 -4.21 -1.95 30.96
CA THR A 13 -5.38 -2.31 30.11
C THR A 13 -5.11 -1.84 28.69
N TYR A 14 -5.10 -2.78 27.76
CA TYR A 14 -4.84 -2.52 26.35
C TYR A 14 -5.87 -3.25 25.48
N PRO A 15 -6.25 -2.69 24.30
CA PRO A 15 -6.98 -3.43 23.30
C PRO A 15 -6.06 -4.51 22.72
N ILE A 16 -6.51 -5.77 22.71
CA ILE A 16 -5.74 -6.90 22.19
C ILE A 16 -6.13 -7.17 20.73
N PHE A 17 -7.40 -7.02 20.42
CA PHE A 17 -7.94 -7.11 19.07
C PHE A 17 -9.26 -6.35 18.98
N THR A 18 -9.61 -5.97 17.78
CA THR A 18 -10.89 -5.33 17.44
C THR A 18 -11.60 -6.20 16.41
N VAL A 19 -12.88 -6.39 16.56
CA VAL A 19 -13.75 -7.03 15.57
C VAL A 19 -14.65 -5.95 14.99
N SER A 20 -14.58 -5.76 13.68
CA SER A 20 -15.39 -4.79 12.95
C SER A 20 -16.57 -5.49 12.27
N GLY A 21 -17.75 -4.90 12.36
CA GLY A 21 -18.97 -5.41 11.78
C GLY A 21 -20.19 -4.66 12.32
N GLU A 22 -21.36 -5.01 11.84
CA GLU A 22 -22.63 -4.51 12.43
C GLU A 22 -22.94 -5.34 13.67
N PHE A 23 -22.81 -4.72 14.84
CA PHE A 23 -23.07 -5.34 16.13
C PHE A 23 -24.14 -4.56 16.90
N THR A 24 -25.03 -5.28 17.53
CA THR A 24 -25.99 -4.71 18.48
C THR A 24 -25.46 -4.79 19.91
N ALA A 25 -26.03 -3.99 20.81
CA ALA A 25 -25.70 -4.09 22.24
C ALA A 25 -25.95 -5.52 22.78
N GLN A 26 -26.90 -6.24 22.19
CA GLN A 26 -27.24 -7.60 22.56
C GLN A 26 -26.18 -8.61 22.16
N ASP A 27 -25.52 -8.40 21.01
CA ASP A 27 -24.41 -9.24 20.55
C ASP A 27 -23.21 -9.17 21.52
N LEU A 28 -22.96 -8.00 22.11
CA LEU A 28 -21.92 -7.84 23.11
C LEU A 28 -22.20 -8.59 24.41
N VAL A 29 -23.44 -8.57 24.86
CA VAL A 29 -23.86 -9.31 26.06
C VAL A 29 -23.69 -10.82 25.86
N GLN A 30 -23.83 -11.30 24.61
CA GLN A 30 -23.67 -12.69 24.25
C GLN A 30 -22.20 -13.06 23.93
N THR A 31 -21.31 -12.08 23.73
CA THR A 31 -19.89 -12.36 23.46
C THR A 31 -19.22 -13.00 24.67
N ARG A 32 -18.72 -14.20 24.49
CA ARG A 32 -18.09 -14.98 25.54
C ARG A 32 -16.68 -15.43 25.14
N PHE A 33 -15.73 -15.23 26.03
CA PHE A 33 -14.39 -15.82 25.89
C PHE A 33 -14.38 -17.20 26.53
N GLU A 34 -14.13 -18.24 25.74
CA GLU A 34 -14.09 -19.61 26.24
C GLU A 34 -12.84 -19.89 27.08
N SER A 35 -11.68 -19.39 26.63
CA SER A 35 -10.44 -19.48 27.37
C SER A 35 -9.52 -18.34 27.01
N VAL A 36 -8.90 -17.74 28.01
CA VAL A 36 -7.87 -16.71 27.84
C VAL A 36 -6.67 -17.11 28.68
N THR A 37 -5.51 -17.17 28.02
CA THR A 37 -4.25 -17.46 28.69
C THR A 37 -3.25 -16.38 28.30
N ALA A 38 -2.66 -15.72 29.30
CA ALA A 38 -1.49 -14.88 29.11
C ALA A 38 -0.31 -15.46 29.88
N LEU A 39 0.85 -15.37 29.30
CA LEU A 39 2.11 -15.81 29.89
C LEU A 39 3.01 -14.60 30.14
N ARG A 40 3.89 -14.72 31.13
CA ARG A 40 4.94 -13.72 31.34
C ARG A 40 5.90 -13.68 30.15
N ASP A 41 6.43 -12.51 29.90
CA ASP A 41 7.44 -12.23 28.87
C ASP A 41 8.89 -12.52 29.32
N ASP A 42 9.06 -13.00 30.57
CA ASP A 42 10.35 -13.32 31.16
C ASP A 42 10.90 -14.73 30.78
N GLY A 43 10.23 -15.41 29.85
CA GLY A 43 10.60 -16.76 29.42
C GLY A 43 10.22 -17.88 30.40
N SER A 44 9.62 -17.57 31.56
CA SER A 44 9.23 -18.58 32.56
C SER A 44 8.04 -19.43 32.15
N GLY A 45 7.24 -18.97 31.18
CA GLY A 45 5.99 -19.62 30.80
C GLY A 45 4.90 -19.57 31.89
N MET A 46 5.09 -18.78 32.94
CA MET A 46 4.11 -18.64 34.01
C MET A 46 2.87 -17.89 33.52
N ARG A 47 1.70 -18.42 33.91
CA ARG A 47 0.41 -17.77 33.58
C ARG A 47 0.19 -16.52 34.42
N VAL A 48 -0.38 -15.50 33.80
CA VAL A 48 -0.79 -14.27 34.46
C VAL A 48 -2.32 -14.20 34.48
N PRO A 49 -2.93 -13.79 35.59
CA PRO A 49 -4.37 -13.58 35.64
C PRO A 49 -4.79 -12.44 34.68
N VAL A 50 -5.75 -12.74 33.82
CA VAL A 50 -6.26 -11.78 32.82
C VAL A 50 -7.74 -11.52 33.08
N LYS A 51 -8.12 -10.24 33.11
CA LYS A 51 -9.53 -9.83 33.07
C LYS A 51 -9.82 -9.30 31.68
N MET A 52 -10.72 -9.96 30.96
CA MET A 52 -11.18 -9.48 29.65
C MET A 52 -12.36 -8.51 29.83
N LYS A 53 -12.35 -7.46 29.05
CA LYS A 53 -13.45 -6.49 28.95
C LYS A 53 -13.79 -6.35 27.48
N VAL A 54 -15.06 -6.58 27.15
CA VAL A 54 -15.63 -6.22 25.85
C VAL A 54 -16.20 -4.81 25.97
N SER A 55 -15.88 -3.93 25.07
CA SER A 55 -16.49 -2.61 24.99
C SER A 55 -16.87 -2.33 23.55
N LEU A 56 -18.04 -1.74 23.33
CA LEU A 56 -18.35 -1.08 22.07
C LEU A 56 -17.42 0.10 21.93
N ILE A 57 -16.65 0.06 20.88
CA ILE A 57 -16.05 1.27 20.33
C ILE A 57 -17.09 1.75 19.33
N GLU A 58 -17.86 2.80 19.70
CA GLU A 58 -18.67 3.50 18.72
C GLU A 58 -17.74 3.83 17.55
N ALA A 59 -18.18 3.50 16.33
CA ALA A 59 -17.43 3.86 15.13
C ALA A 59 -17.29 5.38 15.16
N ARG A 60 -16.16 5.88 15.64
CA ARG A 60 -15.80 7.28 15.47
C ARG A 60 -15.80 7.51 13.97
N ASN A 61 -16.44 8.61 13.60
CA ASN A 61 -16.39 9.07 12.21
C ASN A 61 -14.96 9.53 11.95
N ASP A 62 -14.10 8.54 11.66
CA ASP A 62 -12.69 8.77 11.40
C ASP A 62 -12.55 9.49 10.07
N ALA A 63 -12.00 10.70 10.10
CA ALA A 63 -11.70 11.51 8.94
C ALA A 63 -10.19 11.71 8.76
N THR A 64 -9.39 11.01 9.57
CA THR A 64 -7.93 11.14 9.57
C THR A 64 -7.32 10.09 8.65
N PRO A 65 -6.59 10.49 7.60
CA PRO A 65 -5.92 9.52 6.74
C PRO A 65 -4.79 8.78 7.48
N PRO A 66 -4.41 7.57 7.03
CA PRO A 66 -3.27 6.82 7.54
C PRO A 66 -2.02 7.67 7.74
N GLU A 67 -1.17 7.35 8.72
CA GLU A 67 0.07 8.08 8.98
C GLU A 67 0.98 8.10 7.75
N SER A 68 1.81 9.14 7.64
CA SER A 68 2.77 9.24 6.54
C SER A 68 3.82 8.13 6.64
N PHE A 69 4.18 7.56 5.49
CA PHE A 69 5.14 6.46 5.41
C PHE A 69 6.01 6.58 4.17
N THR A 70 7.13 5.88 4.18
CA THR A 70 8.07 5.87 3.06
C THR A 70 8.28 4.44 2.58
N PRO A 71 7.73 4.06 1.43
CA PRO A 71 8.01 2.76 0.83
C PRO A 71 9.47 2.66 0.38
N ILE A 72 10.04 1.46 0.49
CA ILE A 72 11.46 1.21 0.20
C ILE A 72 11.56 0.15 -0.89
N VAL A 73 12.27 0.45 -1.98
CA VAL A 73 12.66 -0.56 -2.99
C VAL A 73 13.86 -1.32 -2.46
N SER A 74 13.73 -2.63 -2.39
CA SER A 74 14.74 -3.57 -1.93
C SER A 74 15.05 -4.62 -2.98
N HIS A 75 16.15 -5.35 -2.76
CA HIS A 75 16.62 -6.45 -3.58
C HIS A 75 17.33 -7.46 -2.67
N ASP A 76 16.96 -8.72 -2.76
CA ASP A 76 17.60 -9.81 -2.00
C ASP A 76 17.58 -11.06 -2.86
N PRO A 77 18.75 -11.76 -3.02
CA PRO A 77 18.83 -12.98 -3.83
C PRO A 77 17.89 -14.09 -3.40
N ASN A 78 17.51 -14.13 -2.13
CA ASN A 78 16.65 -15.18 -1.56
C ASN A 78 15.16 -14.83 -1.60
N ILE A 79 14.83 -13.61 -2.00
CA ILE A 79 13.45 -13.11 -2.07
C ILE A 79 13.13 -12.80 -3.55
N PHE A 80 12.03 -13.37 -4.06
CA PHE A 80 11.58 -13.18 -5.43
C PHE A 80 12.68 -13.42 -6.50
N ASP A 81 13.54 -14.42 -6.30
CA ASP A 81 14.63 -14.78 -7.22
C ASP A 81 15.59 -13.60 -7.52
N GLY A 82 15.87 -12.77 -6.53
CA GLY A 82 16.73 -11.61 -6.69
C GLY A 82 16.11 -10.46 -7.50
N LYS A 83 14.81 -10.42 -7.64
CA LYS A 83 14.12 -9.30 -8.29
C LYS A 83 13.86 -8.16 -7.31
N TYR A 84 13.72 -6.95 -7.84
CA TYR A 84 13.35 -5.81 -7.04
C TYR A 84 11.92 -5.92 -6.53
N PHE A 85 11.75 -5.62 -5.26
CA PHE A 85 10.45 -5.59 -4.59
C PHE A 85 10.32 -4.34 -3.73
N LEU A 86 9.10 -4.01 -3.36
CA LEU A 86 8.75 -2.86 -2.55
C LEU A 86 8.30 -3.31 -1.17
N VAL A 87 8.87 -2.69 -0.15
CA VAL A 87 8.45 -2.89 1.25
C VAL A 87 7.78 -1.61 1.73
N PHE A 88 6.63 -1.74 2.34
CA PHE A 88 5.87 -0.63 2.89
C PHE A 88 5.04 -1.08 4.07
N ALA A 89 4.87 -0.19 5.02
CA ALA A 89 3.94 -0.32 6.13
C ALA A 89 3.58 1.08 6.63
N THR A 90 2.36 1.23 7.12
CA THR A 90 1.92 2.38 7.89
C THR A 90 0.89 1.93 8.90
N GLN A 91 0.47 2.84 9.75
CA GLN A 91 -0.59 2.62 10.73
C GLN A 91 -1.63 3.73 10.63
N ASP A 92 -2.78 3.43 11.15
CA ASP A 92 -3.82 4.39 11.45
C ASP A 92 -4.29 4.15 12.88
N LYS A 93 -4.31 5.20 13.69
CA LYS A 93 -4.60 5.10 15.14
C LYS A 93 -6.09 5.04 15.46
N GLU A 94 -6.93 5.48 14.52
CA GLU A 94 -8.36 5.60 14.76
C GLU A 94 -9.11 4.39 14.22
N SER A 95 -9.05 4.16 12.91
CA SER A 95 -9.78 3.06 12.27
C SER A 95 -8.89 1.89 11.85
N GLY A 96 -7.57 2.07 11.81
CA GLY A 96 -6.63 1.05 11.35
C GLY A 96 -6.60 0.90 9.84
N ILE A 97 -5.59 0.18 9.32
CA ILE A 97 -5.41 -0.01 7.87
C ILE A 97 -6.29 -1.14 7.36
N ALA A 98 -7.10 -0.85 6.35
CA ALA A 98 -7.92 -1.83 5.66
C ALA A 98 -7.15 -2.54 4.54
N GLN A 99 -6.41 -1.78 3.70
CA GLN A 99 -5.73 -2.34 2.53
C GLN A 99 -4.64 -1.42 2.00
N TYR A 100 -3.74 -2.01 1.22
CA TYR A 100 -2.80 -1.28 0.41
C TYR A 100 -3.05 -1.52 -1.07
N LYS A 101 -2.75 -0.50 -1.89
CA LYS A 101 -2.80 -0.60 -3.34
C LYS A 101 -1.54 0.00 -3.94
N VAL A 102 -1.04 -0.62 -5.01
CA VAL A 102 0.16 -0.16 -5.73
C VAL A 102 -0.17 0.16 -7.17
N ARG A 103 0.47 1.22 -7.68
CA ARG A 103 0.48 1.59 -9.09
C ARG A 103 1.91 1.90 -9.51
N GLU A 104 2.39 1.24 -10.55
CA GLU A 104 3.69 1.50 -11.15
C GLU A 104 3.51 2.41 -12.38
N GLY A 105 4.23 3.53 -12.39
CA GLY A 105 4.13 4.57 -13.41
C GLY A 105 2.99 5.57 -13.19
N SER A 106 2.98 6.61 -14.04
CA SER A 106 2.03 7.72 -13.95
C SER A 106 0.64 7.38 -14.47
N TRP A 107 0.53 6.34 -15.31
CA TRP A 107 -0.70 5.90 -15.96
C TRP A 107 -1.12 4.53 -15.44
N GLY A 108 -2.44 4.30 -15.37
CA GLY A 108 -3.02 3.02 -14.96
C GLY A 108 -3.77 3.09 -13.64
N TRP A 109 -4.25 1.91 -13.23
CA TRP A 109 -5.09 1.75 -12.03
C TRP A 109 -4.27 1.24 -10.85
N PHE A 110 -4.63 1.67 -9.67
CA PHE A 110 -4.18 1.05 -8.43
C PHE A 110 -4.69 -0.38 -8.36
N ARG A 111 -3.84 -1.31 -7.92
CA ARG A 111 -4.16 -2.72 -7.71
C ARG A 111 -3.86 -3.07 -6.27
N ASP A 112 -4.66 -3.96 -5.72
CA ASP A 112 -4.44 -4.46 -4.36
C ASP A 112 -3.05 -5.10 -4.26
N ALA A 113 -2.39 -4.85 -3.13
CA ALA A 113 -1.00 -5.24 -2.91
C ALA A 113 -0.74 -5.51 -1.43
N GLU A 114 0.18 -6.45 -1.18
CA GLU A 114 0.70 -6.77 0.14
C GLU A 114 2.20 -6.47 0.18
N SER A 115 2.72 -6.19 1.36
CA SER A 115 4.15 -5.98 1.55
C SER A 115 4.81 -7.28 2.06
N PRO A 116 5.89 -7.76 1.41
CA PRO A 116 6.60 -7.17 0.28
C PRO A 116 5.92 -7.39 -1.09
N TYR A 117 5.92 -6.36 -1.95
CA TYR A 117 5.31 -6.37 -3.28
C TYR A 117 6.37 -6.53 -4.38
N LEU A 118 6.29 -7.58 -5.19
CA LEU A 118 7.17 -7.78 -6.33
C LEU A 118 6.89 -6.75 -7.41
N LEU A 119 7.88 -5.91 -7.73
CA LEU A 119 7.76 -4.92 -8.79
C LEU A 119 7.67 -5.60 -10.17
N LYS A 120 6.72 -5.18 -10.99
CA LYS A 120 6.56 -5.65 -12.36
C LYS A 120 7.64 -5.06 -13.27
N HIS A 121 7.98 -3.77 -13.03
CA HIS A 121 8.96 -3.03 -13.80
C HIS A 121 10.32 -3.02 -13.11
N GLN A 122 11.13 -4.02 -13.43
CA GLN A 122 12.45 -4.25 -12.83
C GLN A 122 13.52 -3.21 -13.21
N LYS A 123 13.27 -2.36 -14.22
CA LYS A 123 14.21 -1.32 -14.64
C LYS A 123 14.26 -0.11 -13.72
N LEU A 124 13.34 0.01 -12.78
CA LEU A 124 13.22 1.13 -11.83
C LEU A 124 13.19 2.52 -12.51
N ASN A 125 12.65 2.59 -13.73
CA ASN A 125 12.61 3.78 -14.56
C ASN A 125 11.26 4.52 -14.54
N GLN A 126 10.43 4.22 -13.57
CA GLN A 126 9.15 4.89 -13.35
C GLN A 126 8.84 4.98 -11.87
N ASP A 127 8.08 6.00 -11.50
CA ASP A 127 7.63 6.20 -10.14
C ASP A 127 6.68 5.07 -9.72
N VAL A 128 6.73 4.72 -8.44
CA VAL A 128 5.81 3.75 -7.84
C VAL A 128 5.00 4.45 -6.75
N TYR A 129 3.70 4.33 -6.84
CA TYR A 129 2.75 4.92 -5.91
C TYR A 129 2.17 3.83 -5.03
N VAL A 130 2.25 4.01 -3.72
CA VAL A 130 1.63 3.14 -2.72
C VAL A 130 0.52 3.92 -2.04
N LYS A 131 -0.68 3.40 -2.11
CA LYS A 131 -1.86 3.94 -1.44
C LYS A 131 -2.20 3.06 -0.25
N ALA A 132 -2.25 3.63 0.93
CA ALA A 132 -2.84 3.03 2.12
C ALA A 132 -4.28 3.53 2.26
N VAL A 133 -5.20 2.64 2.57
CA VAL A 133 -6.61 2.94 2.82
C VAL A 133 -6.95 2.41 4.20
N ASP A 134 -7.55 3.23 5.04
CA ASP A 134 -8.03 2.83 6.36
C ASP A 134 -9.42 2.18 6.31
N ASN A 135 -9.93 1.72 7.45
CA ASN A 135 -11.25 1.11 7.53
C ASN A 135 -12.41 2.14 7.44
N ALA A 136 -12.13 3.43 7.55
CA ALA A 136 -13.08 4.51 7.34
C ALA A 136 -13.13 4.99 5.87
N GLY A 137 -12.18 4.52 5.03
CA GLY A 137 -12.09 4.87 3.62
C GLY A 137 -11.19 6.07 3.32
N ASN A 138 -10.49 6.63 4.32
CA ASN A 138 -9.53 7.69 4.07
C ASN A 138 -8.25 7.11 3.43
N GLU A 139 -7.59 7.92 2.60
CA GLU A 139 -6.49 7.45 1.78
C GLU A 139 -5.22 8.28 2.01
N ARG A 140 -4.07 7.61 2.01
CA ARG A 140 -2.76 8.25 1.92
C ARG A 140 -1.93 7.61 0.85
N ILE A 141 -1.31 8.46 0.00
CA ILE A 141 -0.42 8.01 -1.07
C ILE A 141 1.01 8.40 -0.73
N ALA A 142 1.91 7.43 -0.80
CA ALA A 142 3.35 7.62 -0.76
C ALA A 142 3.95 7.28 -2.12
N VAL A 143 5.02 7.98 -2.50
CA VAL A 143 5.64 7.85 -3.81
C VAL A 143 7.11 7.47 -3.65
N VAL A 144 7.53 6.47 -4.41
CA VAL A 144 8.95 6.16 -4.63
C VAL A 144 9.32 6.62 -6.03
N SER A 145 10.21 7.59 -6.12
CA SER A 145 10.67 8.12 -7.40
C SER A 145 11.51 7.11 -8.17
N ALA A 146 11.42 7.17 -9.49
CA ALA A 146 12.25 6.39 -10.39
C ALA A 146 13.73 6.57 -10.06
N ARG A 147 14.49 5.48 -9.97
CA ARG A 147 15.95 5.52 -9.77
C ARG A 147 16.70 5.82 -11.07
N VAL A 148 16.11 5.42 -12.19
CA VAL A 148 16.66 5.64 -13.53
C VAL A 148 15.67 6.50 -14.30
N HIS A 149 16.06 7.69 -14.67
CA HIS A 149 15.27 8.55 -15.54
C HIS A 149 15.56 8.17 -16.98
N SER A 150 14.60 7.57 -17.68
CA SER A 150 14.72 7.39 -19.11
C SER A 150 14.59 8.76 -19.78
N ALA A 151 15.53 9.08 -20.67
CA ALA A 151 15.44 10.32 -21.39
C ALA A 151 14.15 10.38 -22.23
N TRP A 152 13.50 11.53 -22.27
CA TRP A 152 12.22 11.71 -22.95
C TRP A 152 12.24 11.28 -24.44
N TRP A 153 13.38 11.40 -25.11
CA TRP A 153 13.53 10.97 -26.51
C TRP A 153 13.47 9.45 -26.69
N GLU A 154 13.82 8.63 -25.70
CA GLU A 154 13.63 7.18 -25.75
C GLU A 154 12.13 6.81 -25.82
N ARG A 155 11.30 7.61 -25.20
CA ARG A 155 9.84 7.38 -25.15
C ARG A 155 9.11 7.99 -26.35
N TYR A 156 9.54 9.16 -26.83
CA TYR A 156 8.82 9.94 -27.85
C TYR A 156 9.60 10.14 -29.15
N GLY A 157 10.85 9.70 -29.23
CA GLY A 157 11.73 9.89 -30.40
C GLY A 157 11.11 9.37 -31.70
N LEU A 158 10.52 8.18 -31.68
CA LEU A 158 9.85 7.62 -32.86
C LEU A 158 8.63 8.44 -33.30
N PHE A 159 7.84 8.95 -32.37
CA PHE A 159 6.71 9.83 -32.69
C PHE A 159 7.16 11.16 -33.29
N ALA A 160 8.24 11.73 -32.76
CA ALA A 160 8.82 12.96 -33.30
C ALA A 160 9.31 12.75 -34.75
N ILE A 161 9.99 11.65 -35.03
CA ILE A 161 10.43 11.26 -36.39
C ILE A 161 9.22 11.11 -37.32
N LEU A 162 8.17 10.42 -36.91
CA LEU A 162 6.96 10.25 -37.71
C LEU A 162 6.29 11.59 -38.03
N ILE A 163 6.21 12.50 -37.05
CA ILE A 163 5.66 13.85 -37.28
C ILE A 163 6.48 14.61 -38.31
N VAL A 164 7.81 14.56 -38.21
CA VAL A 164 8.71 15.21 -39.15
C VAL A 164 8.53 14.65 -40.58
N LEU A 165 8.43 13.33 -40.71
CA LEU A 165 8.20 12.68 -42.02
C LEU A 165 6.87 13.10 -42.63
N VAL A 166 5.80 13.19 -41.85
CA VAL A 166 4.47 13.68 -42.30
C VAL A 166 4.55 15.11 -42.75
N LEU A 167 5.26 15.98 -42.01
CA LEU A 167 5.43 17.38 -42.39
C LEU A 167 6.24 17.53 -43.71
N ILE A 168 7.28 16.72 -43.88
CA ILE A 168 8.07 16.68 -45.11
C ILE A 168 7.20 16.27 -46.30
N THR A 169 6.45 15.17 -46.18
CA THR A 169 5.57 14.72 -47.26
C THR A 169 4.49 15.75 -47.63
N PHE A 170 3.95 16.45 -46.65
CA PHE A 170 3.01 17.53 -46.84
C PHE A 170 3.64 18.74 -47.56
N ALA A 171 4.85 19.11 -47.18
CA ALA A 171 5.60 20.19 -47.82
C ALA A 171 5.91 19.89 -49.27
N TYR A 172 6.36 18.67 -49.58
CA TYR A 172 6.64 18.23 -50.95
C TYR A 172 5.37 18.22 -51.79
N LYS A 173 4.25 17.71 -51.29
CA LYS A 173 2.96 17.72 -51.98
C LYS A 173 2.49 19.16 -52.31
N LYS A 174 2.68 20.09 -51.37
CA LYS A 174 2.34 21.51 -51.58
C LYS A 174 3.22 22.17 -52.66
N GLN A 175 4.51 21.87 -52.73
CA GLN A 175 5.39 22.38 -53.76
C GLN A 175 4.99 21.80 -55.14
N TRP A 176 4.71 20.49 -55.25
CA TRP A 176 4.36 19.81 -56.48
C TRP A 176 3.04 20.37 -57.08
N LEU A 177 2.06 20.69 -56.24
CA LEU A 177 0.81 21.33 -56.67
C LEU A 177 0.99 22.79 -57.17
N ARG A 178 2.10 23.47 -56.84
CA ARG A 178 2.44 24.80 -57.36
C ARG A 178 3.12 24.73 -58.72
N PHE A 179 3.71 23.60 -59.08
CA PHE A 179 4.38 23.44 -60.37
C PHE A 179 3.41 22.96 -61.52
N ILE A 180 2.21 22.53 -61.17
CA ILE A 180 1.19 22.05 -62.10
C ILE A 180 0.17 23.15 -62.49
N LYS A 181 0.28 24.35 -61.86
CA LYS A 181 -0.49 25.53 -62.26
C LYS A 181 0.42 26.46 -63.04
#